data_d50debd7ed9fa803dd12196eb32ea00f
#
_entry.id   d50debd7ed9fa803dd12196eb32ea00f
#
_cell.length_a   1.000
_cell.length_b   1.000
_cell.length_c   1.000
_cell.angle_alpha   90.00
_cell.angle_beta   90.00
_cell.angle_gamma   90.00
#
_symmetry.space_group_name_H-M   'P 1'
#
loop_
_entity.id
_entity.type
_entity.pdbx_description
1 polymer ?
#
loop_
_entity_poly.entity_id
_entity_poly.type
_entity_poly.pdbx_seq_one_letter_code
_entity_poly.pdbx_strand_id
1 'polypeptide(L)'
;MFRLRVLGGTRGKFFAGVILVCSSAAAMAHHAIVAKFDDSSTLRLEGVVTKVDWRNPHAHVFLNVESNQGTANWAIELESPIDLVANGWHSDSVQPGDALVIDGYRARDGSRQRWGETVVLAKTGRSVFNLDFAAPTLPLGDRPTPRWPNGQPALGAVPGSAGGYWGFPSATALVENGVDVEMSADGLLSDLDDAKRVAPMQPWALGLFEHRQSRQLRDDPLFLNCKPPGGPRQYESRHGVQFIEDRERERVFVLIGSGNRNYRIIFLDGREQAGQVGGDDDNPLYYGRSAGRWEGDTLVVDTRGFNEDFWMTNSGLPHTNQLVLTEKFSRPNLDTLQYEVTIDDPGAYTRPWTASWALRWVGGEELPANFCQNNRP
;
A
#
# COMPACT_ATOMS: atom_id res chain seq x y z
N MET A 1 -59.43 12.51 -62.73
CA MET A 1 -58.79 11.49 -63.61
C MET A 1 -57.76 10.75 -62.76
N PHE A 2 -58.08 9.48 -62.53
CA PHE A 2 -57.14 8.33 -62.44
C PHE A 2 -55.87 8.46 -61.61
N ARG A 3 -55.43 7.58 -60.75
CA ARG A 3 -55.78 6.19 -60.37
C ARG A 3 -55.18 5.84 -59.05
N LEU A 4 -55.88 5.09 -58.30
CA LEU A 4 -55.58 4.17 -57.21
C LEU A 4 -54.40 3.18 -57.48
N ARG A 5 -53.55 2.83 -56.50
CA ARG A 5 -52.95 1.51 -56.22
C ARG A 5 -52.23 1.58 -54.88
N VAL A 6 -52.65 1.01 -53.84
CA VAL A 6 -52.77 -0.36 -53.33
C VAL A 6 -51.40 -1.08 -53.11
N LEU A 7 -51.18 -1.30 -51.86
CA LEU A 7 -50.51 -2.42 -51.14
C LEU A 7 -49.02 -2.77 -51.35
N GLY A 8 -48.33 -2.82 -50.25
CA GLY A 8 -47.10 -3.58 -50.06
C GLY A 8 -46.74 -3.62 -48.62
N GLY A 9 -47.25 -4.59 -47.86
CA GLY A 9 -46.87 -4.85 -46.50
C GLY A 9 -45.46 -5.42 -46.43
N THR A 10 -44.63 -4.90 -45.55
CA THR A 10 -43.36 -5.51 -45.20
C THR A 10 -43.38 -5.90 -43.73
N ARG A 11 -43.21 -7.17 -43.55
CA ARG A 11 -43.09 -7.89 -42.26
C ARG A 11 -41.99 -7.27 -41.40
N GLY A 12 -42.36 -6.77 -40.24
CA GLY A 12 -41.40 -6.43 -39.19
C GLY A 12 -40.65 -7.67 -38.71
N LYS A 13 -39.34 -7.68 -38.89
CA LYS A 13 -38.44 -8.62 -38.19
C LYS A 13 -38.15 -8.03 -36.82
N PHE A 14 -38.75 -8.62 -35.80
CA PHE A 14 -38.29 -8.41 -34.41
C PHE A 14 -36.88 -8.98 -34.28
N PHE A 15 -35.89 -8.12 -34.17
CA PHE A 15 -34.59 -8.49 -33.66
C PHE A 15 -34.70 -8.50 -32.13
N ALA A 16 -34.75 -9.70 -31.56
CA ALA A 16 -34.53 -9.90 -30.14
C ALA A 16 -33.05 -9.60 -29.86
N GLY A 17 -32.77 -8.41 -29.36
CA GLY A 17 -31.46 -8.06 -28.83
C GLY A 17 -31.22 -8.88 -27.56
N VAL A 18 -30.31 -9.84 -27.63
CA VAL A 18 -29.74 -10.50 -26.45
C VAL A 18 -28.85 -9.47 -25.76
N ILE A 19 -29.34 -8.89 -24.66
CA ILE A 19 -28.54 -8.10 -23.75
C ILE A 19 -27.60 -9.10 -23.04
N LEU A 20 -26.36 -9.16 -23.51
CA LEU A 20 -25.27 -9.85 -22.82
C LEU A 20 -24.90 -8.98 -21.60
N VAL A 21 -25.47 -9.31 -20.44
CA VAL A 21 -25.02 -8.76 -19.17
C VAL A 21 -23.62 -9.33 -18.93
N CYS A 22 -22.60 -8.60 -19.34
CA CYS A 22 -21.24 -8.84 -18.83
C CYS A 22 -21.25 -8.45 -17.34
N SER A 23 -21.41 -9.45 -16.48
CA SER A 23 -21.02 -9.31 -15.10
C SER A 23 -19.50 -9.04 -15.09
N SER A 24 -19.13 -7.77 -14.92
CA SER A 24 -17.76 -7.40 -14.58
C SER A 24 -17.47 -7.97 -13.20
N ALA A 25 -16.87 -9.17 -13.17
CA ALA A 25 -16.20 -9.65 -11.99
C ALA A 25 -15.13 -8.59 -11.64
N ALA A 26 -15.21 -8.05 -10.44
CA ALA A 26 -14.19 -7.17 -9.90
C ALA A 26 -12.83 -7.88 -10.06
N ALA A 27 -12.02 -7.39 -11.00
CA ALA A 27 -10.66 -7.87 -11.18
C ALA A 27 -9.83 -7.28 -10.03
N MET A 28 -9.80 -8.00 -8.91
CA MET A 28 -8.88 -7.73 -7.82
C MET A 28 -7.45 -7.70 -8.37
N ALA A 29 -6.63 -6.79 -7.89
CA ALA A 29 -5.26 -6.55 -8.39
C ALA A 29 -4.26 -7.66 -8.00
N HIS A 30 -4.62 -8.90 -8.26
CA HIS A 30 -3.77 -10.09 -8.13
C HIS A 30 -3.22 -10.55 -9.48
N HIS A 31 -2.89 -9.62 -10.39
CA HIS A 31 -2.46 -9.97 -11.74
C HIS A 31 -1.23 -10.90 -11.79
N ALA A 32 -0.33 -10.84 -10.80
CA ALA A 32 0.82 -11.74 -10.72
C ALA A 32 0.42 -13.15 -10.26
N ILE A 33 -0.55 -13.27 -9.36
CA ILE A 33 -1.00 -14.55 -8.79
C ILE A 33 -1.75 -15.34 -9.85
N VAL A 34 -2.74 -14.73 -10.53
CA VAL A 34 -3.54 -15.39 -11.57
C VAL A 34 -2.69 -15.75 -12.80
N ALA A 35 -1.61 -15.05 -13.06
CA ALA A 35 -0.67 -15.40 -14.12
C ALA A 35 0.11 -16.68 -13.81
N LYS A 36 0.48 -16.91 -12.55
CA LYS A 36 1.27 -18.04 -12.10
C LYS A 36 0.41 -19.20 -11.59
N PHE A 37 -0.73 -18.91 -10.95
CA PHE A 37 -1.59 -19.90 -10.31
C PHE A 37 -2.98 -19.93 -10.93
N ASP A 38 -3.63 -21.08 -10.86
CA ASP A 38 -4.96 -21.33 -11.42
C ASP A 38 -6.03 -21.24 -10.32
N ASP A 39 -6.68 -20.08 -10.22
CA ASP A 39 -7.73 -19.78 -9.24
C ASP A 39 -9.03 -20.59 -9.44
N SER A 40 -9.20 -21.23 -10.60
CA SER A 40 -10.30 -22.17 -10.83
C SER A 40 -10.08 -23.56 -10.23
N SER A 41 -8.88 -23.85 -9.70
CA SER A 41 -8.47 -25.17 -9.20
C SER A 41 -7.89 -25.08 -7.80
N THR A 42 -8.76 -25.13 -6.79
CA THR A 42 -8.35 -25.24 -5.40
C THR A 42 -7.88 -26.65 -5.07
N LEU A 43 -6.79 -26.78 -4.35
CA LEU A 43 -6.26 -28.05 -3.84
C LEU A 43 -5.85 -27.90 -2.39
N ARG A 44 -6.26 -28.91 -1.60
CA ARG A 44 -5.84 -29.06 -0.21
C ARG A 44 -4.55 -29.88 -0.14
N LEU A 45 -3.57 -29.37 0.59
CA LEU A 45 -2.33 -30.05 0.94
C LEU A 45 -2.19 -30.16 2.44
N GLU A 46 -1.67 -31.30 2.89
CA GLU A 46 -1.26 -31.53 4.26
C GLU A 46 0.19 -31.97 4.27
N GLY A 47 1.02 -31.33 5.10
CA GLY A 47 2.44 -31.63 5.14
C GLY A 47 3.16 -31.02 6.33
N VAL A 48 4.43 -31.40 6.47
CA VAL A 48 5.30 -30.93 7.54
C VAL A 48 6.24 -29.87 7.00
N VAL A 49 6.33 -28.72 7.68
CA VAL A 49 7.18 -27.61 7.32
C VAL A 49 8.66 -28.01 7.37
N THR A 50 9.36 -27.77 6.30
CA THR A 50 10.83 -27.98 6.21
C THR A 50 11.62 -26.68 6.29
N LYS A 51 11.02 -25.58 5.81
CA LYS A 51 11.64 -24.25 5.79
C LYS A 51 10.55 -23.19 5.72
N VAL A 52 10.80 -22.05 6.36
CA VAL A 52 10.07 -20.80 6.16
C VAL A 52 11.03 -19.79 5.55
N ASP A 53 10.62 -19.13 4.48
CA ASP A 53 11.34 -18.04 3.84
C ASP A 53 10.51 -16.76 3.96
N TRP A 54 10.85 -15.95 4.96
CA TRP A 54 10.08 -14.75 5.33
C TRP A 54 10.71 -13.53 4.67
N ARG A 55 10.49 -13.37 3.36
CA ARG A 55 11.07 -12.28 2.57
C ARG A 55 10.07 -11.72 1.57
N ASN A 56 10.19 -10.41 1.28
CA ASN A 56 9.45 -9.78 0.19
C ASN A 56 9.96 -10.26 -1.19
N PRO A 57 9.11 -10.25 -2.23
CA PRO A 57 7.75 -9.74 -2.23
C PRO A 57 6.73 -10.67 -1.57
N HIS A 58 6.98 -11.96 -1.50
CA HIS A 58 6.09 -12.97 -0.95
C HIS A 58 6.83 -13.91 -0.01
N ALA A 59 6.20 -14.22 1.14
CA ALA A 59 6.70 -15.26 2.02
C ALA A 59 6.47 -16.64 1.39
N HIS A 60 7.35 -17.60 1.72
CA HIS A 60 7.21 -18.98 1.26
C HIS A 60 7.33 -19.94 2.43
N VAL A 61 6.45 -20.93 2.45
CA VAL A 61 6.55 -22.09 3.35
C VAL A 61 6.80 -23.33 2.51
N PHE A 62 7.84 -24.09 2.86
CA PHE A 62 8.18 -25.32 2.17
C PHE A 62 7.70 -26.51 3.01
N LEU A 63 6.95 -27.42 2.37
CA LEU A 63 6.32 -28.58 3.04
C LEU A 63 6.80 -29.88 2.42
N ASN A 64 7.09 -30.86 3.27
CA ASN A 64 7.12 -32.25 2.85
C ASN A 64 5.69 -32.82 2.93
N VAL A 65 5.17 -33.17 1.76
CA VAL A 65 3.85 -33.77 1.59
C VAL A 65 4.03 -35.25 1.24
N GLU A 66 3.38 -36.12 1.98
CA GLU A 66 3.37 -37.54 1.72
C GLU A 66 2.26 -37.95 0.76
N SER A 67 2.54 -38.83 -0.15
CA SER A 67 1.59 -39.40 -1.10
C SER A 67 1.89 -40.86 -1.37
N ASN A 68 1.01 -41.57 -2.10
CA ASN A 68 1.23 -42.97 -2.53
C ASN A 68 2.47 -43.11 -3.44
N GLN A 69 3.03 -42.01 -3.95
CA GLN A 69 4.23 -41.95 -4.77
C GLN A 69 5.51 -41.55 -4.00
N GLY A 70 5.39 -41.47 -2.66
CA GLY A 70 6.46 -41.03 -1.76
C GLY A 70 6.32 -39.57 -1.30
N THR A 71 7.35 -39.12 -0.59
CA THR A 71 7.41 -37.75 -0.04
C THR A 71 7.90 -36.76 -1.11
N ALA A 72 7.20 -35.65 -1.23
CA ALA A 72 7.59 -34.56 -2.15
C ALA A 72 7.61 -33.22 -1.42
N ASN A 73 8.62 -32.40 -1.69
CA ASN A 73 8.69 -31.04 -1.15
C ASN A 73 7.90 -30.08 -2.05
N TRP A 74 7.02 -29.28 -1.42
CA TRP A 74 6.16 -28.29 -2.06
C TRP A 74 6.54 -26.89 -1.58
N ALA A 75 6.56 -25.92 -2.49
CA ALA A 75 6.71 -24.51 -2.17
C ALA A 75 5.34 -23.84 -2.15
N ILE A 76 4.97 -23.31 -1.01
CA ILE A 76 3.74 -22.57 -0.82
C ILE A 76 4.07 -21.08 -0.78
N GLU A 77 3.66 -20.36 -1.79
CA GLU A 77 3.76 -18.91 -1.84
C GLU A 77 2.56 -18.30 -1.10
N LEU A 78 2.84 -17.37 -0.23
CA LEU A 78 1.86 -16.66 0.58
C LEU A 78 1.91 -15.17 0.24
N GLU A 79 1.08 -14.39 0.92
CA GLU A 79 1.14 -12.93 0.85
C GLU A 79 2.51 -12.39 1.28
N SER A 80 2.69 -11.10 1.08
CA SER A 80 3.90 -10.44 1.54
C SER A 80 4.05 -10.54 3.07
N PRO A 81 5.26 -10.59 3.61
CA PRO A 81 5.47 -10.52 5.06
C PRO A 81 4.71 -9.41 5.75
N ILE A 82 4.53 -8.28 5.07
CA ILE A 82 3.80 -7.11 5.60
C ILE A 82 2.31 -7.41 5.72
N ASP A 83 1.71 -7.99 4.67
CA ASP A 83 0.30 -8.36 4.71
C ASP A 83 0.05 -9.48 5.72
N LEU A 84 0.99 -10.41 5.85
CA LEU A 84 0.93 -11.46 6.85
C LEU A 84 1.00 -10.91 8.28
N VAL A 85 1.89 -9.94 8.55
CA VAL A 85 1.98 -9.26 9.85
C VAL A 85 0.71 -8.45 10.13
N ALA A 86 0.14 -7.79 9.13
CA ALA A 86 -1.15 -7.10 9.24
C ALA A 86 -2.28 -8.03 9.70
N ASN A 87 -2.18 -9.31 9.33
CA ASN A 87 -3.13 -10.36 9.71
C ASN A 87 -2.70 -11.14 10.96
N GLY A 88 -1.74 -10.63 11.72
CA GLY A 88 -1.29 -11.22 12.98
C GLY A 88 -0.30 -12.38 12.84
N TRP A 89 0.30 -12.55 11.65
CA TRP A 89 1.41 -13.48 11.44
C TRP A 89 2.74 -12.79 11.67
N HIS A 90 3.66 -13.53 12.25
CA HIS A 90 5.05 -13.12 12.42
C HIS A 90 5.97 -14.20 11.84
N SER A 91 7.23 -13.86 11.67
CA SER A 91 8.23 -14.78 11.13
C SER A 91 8.38 -16.11 11.89
N ASP A 92 7.94 -16.14 13.14
CA ASP A 92 7.94 -17.30 14.05
C ASP A 92 6.56 -17.98 14.21
N SER A 93 5.52 -17.49 13.54
CA SER A 93 4.17 -18.05 13.61
C SER A 93 4.09 -19.49 13.09
N VAL A 94 5.00 -19.86 12.22
CA VAL A 94 5.18 -21.21 11.67
C VAL A 94 6.67 -21.53 11.64
N GLN A 95 7.01 -22.74 12.11
CA GLN A 95 8.40 -23.18 12.21
C GLN A 95 8.62 -24.54 11.53
N PRO A 96 9.87 -24.86 11.13
CA PRO A 96 10.20 -26.20 10.68
C PRO A 96 9.77 -27.27 11.71
N GLY A 97 9.06 -28.30 11.23
CA GLY A 97 8.47 -29.36 12.06
C GLY A 97 6.98 -29.19 12.34
N ASP A 98 6.40 -28.01 12.09
CA ASP A 98 4.95 -27.83 12.21
C ASP A 98 4.22 -28.58 11.09
N ALA A 99 3.09 -29.21 11.45
CA ALA A 99 2.18 -29.80 10.48
C ALA A 99 1.13 -28.78 10.07
N LEU A 100 1.02 -28.51 8.77
CA LEU A 100 0.08 -27.55 8.20
C LEU A 100 -0.92 -28.23 7.28
N VAL A 101 -2.12 -27.66 7.26
CA VAL A 101 -3.13 -27.89 6.23
C VAL A 101 -3.29 -26.60 5.47
N ILE A 102 -3.16 -26.68 4.14
CA ILE A 102 -3.17 -25.51 3.25
C ILE A 102 -4.19 -25.73 2.14
N ASP A 103 -5.13 -24.83 2.02
CA ASP A 103 -6.00 -24.74 0.86
C ASP A 103 -5.48 -23.60 -0.04
N GLY A 104 -5.46 -23.84 -1.36
CA GLY A 104 -4.90 -22.84 -2.28
C GLY A 104 -4.86 -23.28 -3.73
N TYR A 105 -4.30 -22.42 -4.60
CA TYR A 105 -4.33 -22.58 -6.05
C TYR A 105 -3.11 -23.31 -6.59
N ARG A 106 -3.33 -24.11 -7.63
CA ARG A 106 -2.29 -24.88 -8.29
C ARG A 106 -1.47 -24.00 -9.24
N ALA A 107 -0.15 -24.22 -9.29
CA ALA A 107 0.69 -23.59 -10.33
C ALA A 107 0.28 -24.07 -11.74
N ARG A 108 0.13 -23.13 -12.68
CA ARG A 108 -0.30 -23.40 -14.07
C ARG A 108 0.72 -24.23 -14.87
N ASP A 109 1.99 -24.16 -14.51
CA ASP A 109 3.07 -24.91 -15.13
C ASP A 109 3.17 -26.37 -14.65
N GLY A 110 2.28 -26.77 -13.73
CA GLY A 110 2.27 -28.12 -13.13
C GLY A 110 3.38 -28.36 -12.12
N SER A 111 4.18 -27.36 -11.78
CA SER A 111 5.22 -27.48 -10.76
C SER A 111 4.64 -27.74 -9.37
N ARG A 112 5.49 -28.18 -8.42
CA ARG A 112 5.11 -28.37 -7.02
C ARG A 112 5.08 -27.07 -6.24
N GLN A 113 4.35 -26.09 -6.80
CA GLN A 113 4.11 -24.79 -6.21
C GLN A 113 2.62 -24.58 -5.99
N ARG A 114 2.28 -23.79 -4.96
CA ARG A 114 0.91 -23.39 -4.63
C ARG A 114 0.90 -21.93 -4.20
N TRP A 115 -0.19 -21.26 -4.50
CA TRP A 115 -0.60 -20.09 -3.77
C TRP A 115 -1.45 -20.54 -2.58
N GLY A 116 -1.08 -20.19 -1.35
CA GLY A 116 -1.83 -20.53 -0.16
C GLY A 116 -2.87 -19.46 0.16
N GLU A 117 -4.16 -19.83 0.13
CA GLU A 117 -5.26 -18.95 0.55
C GLU A 117 -5.54 -19.07 2.04
N THR A 118 -5.53 -20.30 2.53
CA THR A 118 -5.71 -20.57 3.96
C THR A 118 -4.59 -21.47 4.45
N VAL A 119 -4.11 -21.19 5.65
CA VAL A 119 -3.10 -22.00 6.31
C VAL A 119 -3.55 -22.28 7.74
N VAL A 120 -3.62 -23.55 8.11
CA VAL A 120 -4.08 -24.01 9.42
C VAL A 120 -3.03 -24.90 10.05
N LEU A 121 -2.71 -24.66 11.33
CA LEU A 121 -1.90 -25.57 12.12
C LEU A 121 -2.70 -26.85 12.39
N ALA A 122 -2.27 -27.98 11.83
CA ALA A 122 -3.00 -29.25 11.91
C ALA A 122 -3.21 -29.71 13.37
N LYS A 123 -2.25 -29.44 14.24
CA LYS A 123 -2.28 -29.84 15.66
C LYS A 123 -3.36 -29.13 16.47
N THR A 124 -3.65 -27.86 16.16
CA THR A 124 -4.54 -27.03 16.98
C THR A 124 -5.81 -26.61 16.27
N GLY A 125 -5.89 -26.78 14.95
CA GLY A 125 -6.95 -26.22 14.11
C GLY A 125 -6.92 -24.70 14.04
N ARG A 126 -5.89 -24.06 14.60
CA ARG A 126 -5.75 -22.59 14.55
C ARG A 126 -5.46 -22.16 13.12
N SER A 127 -6.37 -21.35 12.56
CA SER A 127 -6.08 -20.64 11.32
C SER A 127 -4.90 -19.71 11.59
N VAL A 128 -3.85 -19.86 10.83
CA VAL A 128 -2.67 -19.03 10.89
C VAL A 128 -2.80 -17.96 9.83
N PHE A 129 -3.49 -18.24 8.72
CA PHE A 129 -3.73 -17.30 7.65
C PHE A 129 -5.10 -17.59 6.99
N ASN A 130 -5.86 -16.53 6.75
CA ASN A 130 -7.09 -16.56 5.96
C ASN A 130 -7.18 -15.24 5.20
N LEU A 131 -7.40 -15.30 3.89
CA LEU A 131 -7.52 -14.14 3.01
C LEU A 131 -8.80 -13.31 3.21
N ASP A 132 -9.69 -13.68 4.13
CA ASP A 132 -10.81 -12.82 4.52
C ASP A 132 -10.25 -11.56 5.22
N PHE A 133 -9.89 -10.57 4.41
CA PHE A 133 -9.34 -9.28 4.80
C PHE A 133 -10.36 -8.41 5.57
N ALA A 134 -10.75 -8.83 6.73
CA ALA A 134 -11.11 -7.85 7.75
C ALA A 134 -9.78 -7.34 8.32
N ALA A 135 -9.45 -6.08 8.06
CA ALA A 135 -8.30 -5.45 8.71
C ALA A 135 -8.37 -5.77 10.21
N PRO A 136 -7.34 -6.37 10.81
CA PRO A 136 -7.43 -6.79 12.20
C PRO A 136 -7.70 -5.55 13.03
N THR A 137 -8.89 -5.47 13.60
CA THR A 137 -9.23 -4.54 14.68
C THR A 137 -8.53 -5.07 15.94
N LEU A 138 -7.19 -5.05 15.93
CA LEU A 138 -6.47 -5.16 17.20
C LEU A 138 -6.88 -3.94 18.00
N PRO A 139 -7.39 -4.10 19.23
CA PRO A 139 -7.66 -2.97 20.07
C PRO A 139 -6.36 -2.16 20.15
N LEU A 140 -6.43 -0.89 19.74
CA LEU A 140 -5.33 0.05 19.92
C LEU A 140 -5.09 0.09 21.43
N GLY A 141 -3.97 -0.48 21.87
CA GLY A 141 -3.68 -0.58 23.31
C GLY A 141 -3.46 0.80 23.91
N ASP A 142 -3.90 0.99 25.16
CA ASP A 142 -3.62 2.20 25.94
C ASP A 142 -2.17 2.25 26.44
N ARG A 143 -1.24 1.58 25.76
CA ARG A 143 0.17 1.58 26.13
C ARG A 143 0.74 2.99 25.97
N PRO A 144 1.44 3.52 27.00
CA PRO A 144 1.89 4.92 26.98
C PRO A 144 2.87 5.17 25.85
N THR A 145 2.84 6.38 25.33
CA THR A 145 3.79 6.88 24.32
C THR A 145 5.21 6.78 24.86
N PRO A 146 6.15 6.12 24.15
CA PRO A 146 7.56 6.17 24.49
C PRO A 146 8.07 7.61 24.41
N ARG A 147 8.88 8.01 25.39
CA ARG A 147 9.41 9.37 25.43
C ARG A 147 10.92 9.37 25.62
N TRP A 148 11.54 10.34 25.03
CA TRP A 148 12.93 10.67 25.28
C TRP A 148 13.11 11.28 26.69
N PRO A 149 14.34 11.31 27.26
CA PRO A 149 14.58 11.87 28.61
C PRO A 149 14.15 13.33 28.77
N ASN A 150 14.07 14.10 27.68
CA ASN A 150 13.59 15.49 27.69
C ASN A 150 12.05 15.60 27.65
N GLY A 151 11.32 14.47 27.69
CA GLY A 151 9.86 14.40 27.68
C GLY A 151 9.21 14.41 26.29
N GLN A 152 9.94 14.65 25.22
CA GLN A 152 9.40 14.60 23.86
C GLN A 152 8.98 13.17 23.46
N PRO A 153 7.86 12.99 22.76
CA PRO A 153 7.49 11.70 22.18
C PRO A 153 8.59 11.17 21.26
N ALA A 154 8.87 9.88 21.33
CA ALA A 154 9.71 9.21 20.36
C ALA A 154 8.84 8.74 19.19
N LEU A 155 9.12 9.21 17.99
CA LEU A 155 8.43 8.78 16.78
C LEU A 155 8.90 7.40 16.31
N GLY A 156 10.14 7.04 16.61
CA GLY A 156 10.74 5.72 16.37
C GLY A 156 10.89 4.88 17.64
N ALA A 157 11.83 3.93 17.58
CA ALA A 157 12.25 3.16 18.74
C ALA A 157 13.17 3.99 19.64
N VAL A 158 13.02 3.83 20.96
CA VAL A 158 13.97 4.41 21.94
C VAL A 158 15.08 3.40 22.25
N PRO A 159 16.28 3.86 22.68
CA PRO A 159 17.34 2.96 23.08
C PRO A 159 16.88 1.95 24.13
N GLY A 160 17.20 0.68 23.91
CA GLY A 160 16.84 -0.42 24.83
C GLY A 160 15.41 -0.98 24.64
N SER A 161 14.60 -0.40 23.74
CA SER A 161 13.34 -1.00 23.32
C SER A 161 13.55 -1.97 22.15
N ALA A 162 12.59 -2.86 21.91
CA ALA A 162 12.53 -3.59 20.67
C ALA A 162 12.40 -2.59 19.50
N GLY A 163 13.09 -2.84 18.39
CA GLY A 163 12.96 -2.09 17.16
C GLY A 163 11.53 -2.11 16.63
N GLY A 164 11.29 -1.50 15.48
CA GLY A 164 9.99 -1.53 14.83
C GLY A 164 9.84 -0.44 13.77
N TYR A 165 8.72 -0.47 13.10
CA TYR A 165 8.37 0.48 12.05
C TYR A 165 6.87 0.79 12.07
N TRP A 166 6.45 1.79 11.29
CA TRP A 166 5.05 2.16 11.11
C TRP A 166 4.52 1.62 9.80
N GLY A 167 3.38 0.95 9.83
CA GLY A 167 2.80 0.33 8.64
C GLY A 167 1.28 0.44 8.58
N PHE A 168 0.70 -0.24 7.58
CA PHE A 168 -0.73 -0.49 7.36
C PHE A 168 -1.65 0.69 7.03
N PRO A 169 -1.20 1.75 6.37
CA PRO A 169 -2.13 2.67 5.76
C PRO A 169 -2.83 2.02 4.54
N SER A 170 -3.93 2.64 4.12
CA SER A 170 -4.70 2.25 2.93
C SER A 170 -4.59 3.34 1.86
N ALA A 171 -4.77 2.97 0.61
CA ALA A 171 -4.84 3.91 -0.51
C ALA A 171 -5.96 4.96 -0.37
N THR A 172 -6.98 4.66 0.41
CA THR A 172 -8.08 5.59 0.76
C THR A 172 -7.64 6.67 1.75
N ALA A 173 -6.45 6.55 2.34
CA ALA A 173 -5.98 7.46 3.37
C ALA A 173 -5.77 8.89 2.86
N LEU A 174 -5.29 9.06 1.63
CA LEU A 174 -5.10 10.39 1.03
C LEU A 174 -6.35 10.81 0.22
N VAL A 175 -7.41 11.06 0.94
CA VAL A 175 -8.66 11.68 0.49
C VAL A 175 -8.90 12.89 1.38
N GLU A 176 -9.51 13.95 0.85
CA GLU A 176 -9.79 15.15 1.64
C GLU A 176 -10.61 14.80 2.91
N ASN A 177 -10.22 15.32 4.05
CA ASN A 177 -10.89 15.08 5.32
C ASN A 177 -12.39 15.40 5.24
N GLY A 178 -13.21 14.45 5.70
CA GLY A 178 -14.68 14.58 5.68
C GLY A 178 -15.33 14.13 4.36
N VAL A 179 -14.55 13.67 3.39
CA VAL A 179 -15.04 13.05 2.16
C VAL A 179 -15.01 11.53 2.32
N ASP A 180 -16.16 10.90 2.04
CA ASP A 180 -16.31 9.45 2.01
C ASP A 180 -16.47 9.00 0.56
N VAL A 181 -15.49 8.24 0.05
CA VAL A 181 -15.50 7.62 -1.27
C VAL A 181 -15.10 6.16 -1.12
N GLU A 182 -15.77 5.29 -1.85
CA GLU A 182 -15.44 3.87 -1.86
C GLU A 182 -14.28 3.59 -2.82
N MET A 183 -13.20 3.06 -2.26
CA MET A 183 -11.97 2.80 -2.99
C MET A 183 -11.35 1.48 -2.53
N SER A 184 -10.77 0.71 -3.46
CA SER A 184 -10.03 -0.50 -3.13
C SER A 184 -8.75 -0.19 -2.36
N ALA A 185 -8.18 -1.20 -1.72
CA ALA A 185 -6.88 -1.08 -1.03
C ALA A 185 -5.73 -0.63 -1.98
N ASP A 186 -5.88 -0.86 -3.29
CA ASP A 186 -4.91 -0.45 -4.31
C ASP A 186 -5.17 0.94 -4.87
N GLY A 187 -6.22 1.62 -4.41
CA GLY A 187 -6.55 2.99 -4.81
C GLY A 187 -7.48 3.13 -6.01
N LEU A 188 -8.16 2.06 -6.41
CA LEU A 188 -9.19 2.14 -7.46
C LEU A 188 -10.53 2.54 -6.86
N LEU A 189 -11.14 3.60 -7.40
CA LEU A 189 -12.49 4.00 -7.08
C LEU A 189 -13.50 2.94 -7.52
N SER A 190 -14.48 2.64 -6.67
CA SER A 190 -15.62 1.78 -7.02
C SER A 190 -16.53 2.44 -8.04
N ASP A 191 -16.68 3.77 -7.96
CA ASP A 191 -17.40 4.60 -8.93
C ASP A 191 -16.48 5.75 -9.40
N LEU A 192 -16.24 5.83 -10.71
CA LEU A 192 -15.40 6.88 -11.27
C LEU A 192 -16.03 8.28 -11.13
N ASP A 193 -17.35 8.38 -11.01
CA ASP A 193 -18.05 9.65 -10.76
C ASP A 193 -17.67 10.31 -9.43
N ASP A 194 -17.12 9.52 -8.49
CA ASP A 194 -16.60 10.02 -7.23
C ASP A 194 -15.23 10.71 -7.34
N ALA A 195 -14.55 10.62 -8.47
CA ALA A 195 -13.21 11.20 -8.69
C ALA A 195 -13.14 12.68 -8.30
N LYS A 196 -14.19 13.46 -8.65
CA LYS A 196 -14.31 14.90 -8.33
C LYS A 196 -14.44 15.22 -6.84
N ARG A 197 -14.74 14.19 -6.00
CA ARG A 197 -14.94 14.32 -4.55
C ARG A 197 -13.66 14.07 -3.77
N VAL A 198 -12.70 13.32 -4.36
CA VAL A 198 -11.46 12.88 -3.66
C VAL A 198 -10.65 14.06 -3.16
N ALA A 199 -10.51 15.10 -3.96
CA ALA A 199 -9.77 16.33 -3.64
C ALA A 199 -10.25 17.49 -4.52
N PRO A 200 -10.00 18.75 -4.14
CA PRO A 200 -10.42 19.95 -4.90
C PRO A 200 -9.55 20.20 -6.12
N MET A 201 -9.50 19.25 -7.06
CA MET A 201 -8.61 19.26 -8.21
C MET A 201 -8.95 20.35 -9.23
N GLN A 202 -7.91 20.89 -9.86
CA GLN A 202 -8.05 21.69 -11.11
C GLN A 202 -8.59 20.80 -12.23
N PRO A 203 -9.27 21.36 -13.28
CA PRO A 203 -9.87 20.53 -14.35
C PRO A 203 -8.89 19.59 -15.04
N TRP A 204 -7.66 20.01 -15.30
CA TRP A 204 -6.64 19.15 -15.91
C TRP A 204 -6.19 18.01 -14.97
N ALA A 205 -6.06 18.33 -13.68
CA ALA A 205 -5.64 17.37 -12.66
C ALA A 205 -6.72 16.30 -12.46
N LEU A 206 -8.00 16.70 -12.44
CA LEU A 206 -9.14 15.77 -12.41
C LEU A 206 -9.13 14.86 -13.65
N GLY A 207 -9.02 15.42 -14.85
CA GLY A 207 -8.98 14.60 -16.07
C GLY A 207 -7.81 13.63 -16.10
N LEU A 208 -6.63 14.00 -15.57
CA LEU A 208 -5.49 13.11 -15.45
C LEU A 208 -5.75 12.00 -14.39
N PHE A 209 -6.36 12.36 -13.26
CA PHE A 209 -6.73 11.40 -12.22
C PHE A 209 -7.75 10.37 -12.76
N GLU A 210 -8.83 10.82 -13.41
CA GLU A 210 -9.82 9.95 -14.05
C GLU A 210 -9.19 9.04 -15.11
N HIS A 211 -8.25 9.57 -15.89
CA HIS A 211 -7.50 8.78 -16.87
C HIS A 211 -6.70 7.67 -16.19
N ARG A 212 -5.95 7.97 -15.12
CA ARG A 212 -5.19 6.98 -14.36
C ARG A 212 -6.09 5.90 -13.75
N GLN A 213 -7.24 6.29 -13.21
CA GLN A 213 -8.25 5.40 -12.67
C GLN A 213 -8.84 4.48 -13.75
N SER A 214 -9.24 5.03 -14.90
CA SER A 214 -9.82 4.26 -16.03
C SER A 214 -8.82 3.25 -16.61
N ARG A 215 -7.53 3.51 -16.50
CA ARG A 215 -6.46 2.58 -16.89
C ARG A 215 -6.05 1.61 -15.77
N GLN A 216 -6.82 1.56 -14.68
CA GLN A 216 -6.55 0.68 -13.54
C GLN A 216 -5.12 0.89 -12.98
N LEU A 217 -4.66 2.13 -12.90
CA LEU A 217 -3.36 2.54 -12.33
C LEU A 217 -2.13 1.87 -12.97
N ARG A 218 -2.26 1.35 -14.20
CA ARG A 218 -1.20 0.57 -14.87
C ARG A 218 0.04 1.37 -15.22
N ASP A 219 -0.09 2.70 -15.30
CA ASP A 219 0.99 3.60 -15.70
C ASP A 219 1.75 4.18 -14.48
N ASP A 220 1.56 3.61 -13.29
CA ASP A 220 2.20 4.05 -12.06
C ASP A 220 3.74 3.95 -12.14
N PRO A 221 4.46 5.08 -12.02
CA PRO A 221 5.92 5.09 -12.13
C PRO A 221 6.63 4.32 -11.02
N LEU A 222 6.00 4.15 -9.84
CA LEU A 222 6.53 3.34 -8.76
C LEU A 222 6.67 1.88 -9.19
N PHE A 223 5.62 1.31 -9.81
CA PHE A 223 5.61 -0.10 -10.22
C PHE A 223 6.27 -0.32 -11.57
N LEU A 224 6.06 0.58 -12.54
CA LEU A 224 6.64 0.42 -13.88
C LEU A 224 8.15 0.68 -13.95
N ASN A 225 8.63 1.66 -13.19
CA ASN A 225 9.98 2.17 -13.32
C ASN A 225 10.77 2.15 -12.01
N CYS A 226 10.25 1.54 -10.97
CA CYS A 226 10.83 1.51 -9.63
C CYS A 226 11.16 2.92 -9.08
N LYS A 227 10.33 3.91 -9.40
CA LYS A 227 10.51 5.27 -8.91
C LYS A 227 10.14 5.36 -7.41
N PRO A 228 10.75 6.27 -6.66
CA PRO A 228 10.38 6.48 -5.26
C PRO A 228 8.91 6.91 -5.10
N PRO A 229 8.23 6.52 -3.99
CA PRO A 229 6.86 6.97 -3.68
C PRO A 229 6.88 8.37 -3.07
N GLY A 230 7.20 9.38 -3.80
CA GLY A 230 7.36 10.76 -3.30
C GLY A 230 6.18 11.30 -2.49
N GLY A 231 6.40 12.43 -1.82
CA GLY A 231 5.37 13.16 -1.06
C GLY A 231 4.67 12.33 0.04
N PRO A 232 3.35 12.53 0.26
CA PRO A 232 2.60 11.81 1.30
C PRO A 232 2.49 10.32 1.06
N ARG A 233 2.63 9.86 -0.18
CA ARG A 233 2.53 8.45 -0.58
C ARG A 233 3.49 7.53 0.18
N GLN A 234 4.63 8.07 0.64
CA GLN A 234 5.56 7.29 1.48
C GLN A 234 4.89 6.74 2.75
N TYR A 235 3.90 7.47 3.32
CA TYR A 235 3.15 7.08 4.51
C TYR A 235 1.85 6.32 4.18
N GLU A 236 1.52 6.19 2.92
CA GLU A 236 0.40 5.39 2.40
C GLU A 236 0.86 3.98 2.02
N SER A 237 2.16 3.75 1.96
CA SER A 237 2.76 2.49 1.53
C SER A 237 2.53 1.36 2.55
N ARG A 238 2.11 0.20 2.06
CA ARG A 238 2.04 -1.05 2.84
C ARG A 238 3.39 -1.50 3.38
N HIS A 239 4.49 -1.11 2.72
CA HIS A 239 5.85 -1.46 3.13
C HIS A 239 6.33 -0.69 4.36
N GLY A 240 5.57 0.31 4.78
CA GLY A 240 5.82 1.06 5.98
C GLY A 240 6.99 2.01 5.93
N VAL A 241 7.17 2.72 7.04
CA VAL A 241 8.26 3.68 7.26
C VAL A 241 8.85 3.51 8.66
N GLN A 242 10.14 3.79 8.80
CA GLN A 242 10.83 3.76 10.09
C GLN A 242 11.44 5.12 10.37
N PHE A 243 11.14 5.68 11.55
CA PHE A 243 11.74 6.91 12.03
C PHE A 243 12.99 6.61 12.85
N ILE A 244 14.11 7.25 12.49
CA ILE A 244 15.37 7.23 13.24
C ILE A 244 15.71 8.67 13.62
N GLU A 245 15.66 8.97 14.91
CA GLU A 245 15.91 10.29 15.45
C GLU A 245 17.40 10.47 15.81
N ASP A 246 18.15 11.19 14.97
CA ASP A 246 19.52 11.63 15.26
C ASP A 246 19.47 12.94 16.05
N ARG A 247 19.31 12.80 17.35
CA ARG A 247 19.11 13.94 18.27
C ARG A 247 20.35 14.81 18.44
N GLU A 248 21.54 14.24 18.26
CA GLU A 248 22.79 15.00 18.34
C GLU A 248 22.95 15.97 17.19
N ARG A 249 22.41 15.61 16.03
CA ARG A 249 22.47 16.44 14.80
C ARG A 249 21.13 17.07 14.44
N GLU A 250 20.18 17.08 15.37
CA GLU A 250 18.88 17.71 15.23
C GLU A 250 18.18 17.36 13.90
N ARG A 251 18.06 16.06 13.63
CA ARG A 251 17.41 15.56 12.41
C ARG A 251 16.74 14.22 12.62
N VAL A 252 15.77 13.94 11.76
CA VAL A 252 15.07 12.66 11.69
C VAL A 252 15.26 12.08 10.31
N PHE A 253 15.71 10.82 10.26
CA PHE A 253 15.66 10.01 9.05
C PHE A 253 14.36 9.24 9.04
N VAL A 254 13.64 9.33 7.92
CA VAL A 254 12.49 8.47 7.63
C VAL A 254 12.94 7.47 6.58
N LEU A 255 13.21 6.24 7.00
CA LEU A 255 13.49 5.15 6.09
C LEU A 255 12.17 4.68 5.47
N ILE A 256 12.17 4.41 4.16
CA ILE A 256 10.96 4.09 3.41
C ILE A 256 11.10 2.68 2.87
N GLY A 257 10.16 1.80 3.25
CA GLY A 257 10.14 0.39 2.84
C GLY A 257 9.73 0.18 1.39
N SER A 258 9.08 1.16 0.76
CA SER A 258 8.58 1.09 -0.61
C SER A 258 9.59 1.57 -1.64
N GLY A 259 9.51 1.04 -2.85
CA GLY A 259 10.47 1.36 -3.91
C GLY A 259 11.84 0.74 -3.67
N ASN A 260 12.90 1.41 -4.09
CA ASN A 260 14.26 0.99 -3.81
C ASN A 260 14.76 1.73 -2.59
N ARG A 261 15.00 1.07 -1.48
CA ARG A 261 15.57 1.58 -0.22
C ARG A 261 15.90 3.09 -0.24
N ASN A 262 14.93 3.89 0.10
CA ASN A 262 15.04 5.34 0.11
C ASN A 262 14.90 5.88 1.53
N TYR A 263 15.35 7.09 1.72
CA TYR A 263 15.15 7.80 2.97
C TYR A 263 14.89 9.27 2.71
N ARG A 264 14.22 9.89 3.64
CA ARG A 264 13.99 11.33 3.75
C ARG A 264 14.68 11.85 4.98
N ILE A 265 15.22 13.06 4.93
CA ILE A 265 15.78 13.75 6.09
C ILE A 265 14.86 14.93 6.44
N ILE A 266 14.47 15.02 7.70
CA ILE A 266 13.78 16.16 8.29
C ILE A 266 14.78 16.83 9.21
N PHE A 267 15.12 18.09 8.96
CA PHE A 267 16.03 18.88 9.77
C PHE A 267 15.28 19.62 10.87
N LEU A 268 15.80 19.59 12.10
CA LEU A 268 15.19 20.18 13.29
C LEU A 268 16.06 21.31 13.86
N ASP A 269 17.09 21.74 13.14
CA ASP A 269 18.12 22.72 13.54
C ASP A 269 17.68 24.18 13.40
N GLY A 270 16.39 24.42 13.28
CA GLY A 270 15.78 25.75 13.21
C GLY A 270 15.93 26.47 11.87
N ARG A 271 16.36 25.75 10.81
CA ARG A 271 16.38 26.34 9.46
C ARG A 271 14.97 26.67 9.01
N GLU A 272 14.77 27.93 8.60
CA GLU A 272 13.43 28.44 8.24
C GLU A 272 12.93 27.94 6.89
N GLN A 273 13.82 27.50 6.00
CA GLN A 273 13.47 27.06 4.66
C GLN A 273 14.11 25.70 4.33
N ALA A 274 13.29 24.79 3.92
CA ALA A 274 13.71 23.49 3.39
C ALA A 274 14.64 23.61 2.15
N GLY A 275 14.81 24.77 1.57
CA GLY A 275 15.62 25.04 0.38
C GLY A 275 17.12 25.34 0.60
N GLN A 276 17.57 25.56 1.84
CA GLN A 276 18.98 25.97 2.12
C GLN A 276 19.94 24.82 2.47
N VAL A 277 19.60 23.58 2.18
CA VAL A 277 20.49 22.46 2.44
C VAL A 277 21.43 22.28 1.25
N GLY A 278 22.69 22.65 1.43
CA GLY A 278 23.78 22.60 0.46
C GLY A 278 23.69 21.51 -0.59
N GLY A 279 23.34 21.88 -1.78
CA GLY A 279 23.13 21.10 -2.96
C GLY A 279 22.40 22.00 -3.96
N ASP A 280 22.58 21.80 -5.23
CA ASP A 280 21.92 22.53 -6.30
C ASP A 280 20.43 22.77 -5.97
N ASP A 281 20.07 24.01 -5.63
CA ASP A 281 18.68 24.41 -5.37
C ASP A 281 17.76 24.14 -6.58
N ASP A 282 18.37 23.92 -7.75
CA ASP A 282 17.71 23.65 -9.02
C ASP A 282 17.42 22.15 -9.27
N ASN A 283 17.74 21.24 -8.33
CA ASN A 283 17.45 19.81 -8.49
C ASN A 283 16.28 19.36 -7.59
N PRO A 284 15.05 19.34 -8.13
CA PRO A 284 13.87 18.89 -7.39
C PRO A 284 13.93 17.40 -7.06
N LEU A 285 13.41 17.04 -5.88
CA LEU A 285 13.55 15.72 -5.29
C LEU A 285 12.20 14.99 -5.14
N TYR A 286 12.21 13.67 -5.12
CA TYR A 286 11.01 12.86 -4.83
C TYR A 286 10.42 13.14 -3.44
N TYR A 287 11.26 13.41 -2.45
CA TYR A 287 10.85 13.66 -1.07
C TYR A 287 10.93 15.13 -0.67
N GLY A 288 11.27 16.00 -1.62
CA GLY A 288 11.47 17.42 -1.36
C GLY A 288 12.57 17.68 -0.32
N ARG A 289 12.56 18.88 0.24
CA ARG A 289 13.44 19.32 1.33
C ARG A 289 12.57 19.67 2.53
N SER A 290 12.87 19.08 3.69
CA SER A 290 12.02 19.13 4.87
C SER A 290 12.70 19.82 6.03
N ALA A 291 12.02 20.81 6.60
CA ALA A 291 12.37 21.42 7.88
C ALA A 291 11.25 21.16 8.89
N GLY A 292 11.60 20.73 10.08
CA GLY A 292 10.65 20.37 11.11
C GLY A 292 10.86 21.16 12.40
N ARG A 293 9.81 21.26 13.19
CA ARG A 293 9.80 21.82 14.53
C ARG A 293 8.83 21.07 15.43
N TRP A 294 9.13 21.02 16.70
CA TRP A 294 8.20 20.45 17.67
C TRP A 294 7.24 21.54 18.17
N GLU A 295 5.95 21.26 18.13
CA GLU A 295 4.87 22.03 18.71
C GLU A 295 4.17 21.17 19.78
N GLY A 296 4.63 21.27 21.02
CA GLY A 296 4.23 20.34 22.08
C GLY A 296 4.63 18.91 21.76
N ASP A 297 3.67 18.00 21.68
CA ASP A 297 3.86 16.58 21.37
C ASP A 297 3.73 16.26 19.86
N THR A 298 3.67 17.30 19.01
CA THR A 298 3.50 17.15 17.57
C THR A 298 4.76 17.65 16.84
N LEU A 299 5.31 16.81 15.97
CA LEU A 299 6.32 17.22 14.99
C LEU A 299 5.61 17.81 13.78
N VAL A 300 5.83 19.10 13.52
CA VAL A 300 5.33 19.80 12.33
C VAL A 300 6.47 19.93 11.33
N VAL A 301 6.21 19.56 10.08
CA VAL A 301 7.22 19.51 9.01
C VAL A 301 6.71 20.24 7.78
N ASP A 302 7.47 21.25 7.34
CA ASP A 302 7.23 21.93 6.08
C ASP A 302 8.19 21.38 5.01
N THR A 303 7.64 21.02 3.82
CA THR A 303 8.39 20.38 2.74
C THR A 303 8.09 21.04 1.40
N ARG A 304 9.15 21.31 0.61
CA ARG A 304 9.10 21.95 -0.71
C ARG A 304 10.14 21.33 -1.64
N GLY A 305 10.10 21.70 -2.92
CA GLY A 305 11.11 21.32 -3.91
C GLY A 305 10.93 19.89 -4.39
N PHE A 306 9.70 19.51 -4.65
CA PHE A 306 9.34 18.21 -5.25
C PHE A 306 9.56 18.24 -6.77
N ASN A 307 9.99 17.09 -7.34
CA ASN A 307 9.89 16.85 -8.77
C ASN A 307 8.46 16.40 -9.13
N GLU A 308 8.17 16.29 -10.42
CA GLU A 308 6.85 15.86 -10.92
C GLU A 308 6.82 14.37 -11.34
N ASP A 309 7.86 13.60 -11.02
CA ASP A 309 8.08 12.24 -11.53
C ASP A 309 7.38 11.15 -10.73
N PHE A 310 6.53 11.48 -9.77
CA PHE A 310 5.82 10.53 -8.93
C PHE A 310 4.31 10.82 -8.86
N TRP A 311 3.54 9.82 -8.46
CA TRP A 311 2.15 10.02 -8.07
C TRP A 311 2.08 10.29 -6.57
N MET A 312 1.28 11.27 -6.19
CA MET A 312 1.17 11.70 -4.79
C MET A 312 0.45 10.66 -3.90
N THR A 313 -0.30 9.74 -4.51
CA THR A 313 -1.04 8.65 -3.85
C THR A 313 -0.92 7.34 -4.61
N ASN A 314 -1.30 6.24 -3.96
CA ASN A 314 -1.53 4.97 -4.65
C ASN A 314 -2.70 5.07 -5.64
N SER A 315 -3.71 5.91 -5.37
CA SER A 315 -4.84 6.15 -6.27
C SER A 315 -4.51 6.97 -7.52
N GLY A 316 -3.33 7.61 -7.57
CA GLY A 316 -2.87 8.35 -8.75
C GLY A 316 -3.14 9.84 -8.75
N LEU A 317 -3.32 10.48 -7.58
CA LEU A 317 -3.46 11.94 -7.52
C LEU A 317 -2.23 12.66 -8.11
N PRO A 318 -2.43 13.63 -9.01
CA PRO A 318 -1.35 14.41 -9.60
C PRO A 318 -0.90 15.55 -8.69
N HIS A 319 0.26 16.09 -8.98
CA HIS A 319 0.78 17.31 -8.40
C HIS A 319 1.68 18.05 -9.40
N THR A 320 2.11 19.27 -9.04
CA THR A 320 3.08 20.03 -9.79
C THR A 320 4.33 20.32 -8.96
N ASN A 321 5.33 20.98 -9.53
CA ASN A 321 6.52 21.45 -8.83
C ASN A 321 6.23 22.59 -7.83
N GLN A 322 4.98 23.11 -7.80
CA GLN A 322 4.52 24.09 -6.82
C GLN A 322 4.08 23.46 -5.51
N LEU A 323 4.09 22.13 -5.42
CA LEU A 323 3.66 21.40 -4.24
C LEU A 323 4.42 21.83 -2.98
N VAL A 324 3.66 22.24 -1.98
CA VAL A 324 4.10 22.47 -0.60
C VAL A 324 3.29 21.56 0.32
N LEU A 325 3.97 20.87 1.21
CA LEU A 325 3.35 20.06 2.24
C LEU A 325 3.62 20.66 3.61
N THR A 326 2.59 20.75 4.44
CA THR A 326 2.71 20.92 5.89
C THR A 326 2.19 19.66 6.55
N GLU A 327 3.07 18.92 7.19
CA GLU A 327 2.81 17.59 7.76
C GLU A 327 2.88 17.63 9.27
N LYS A 328 2.02 16.88 9.94
CA LYS A 328 2.00 16.75 11.40
C LYS A 328 2.06 15.29 11.80
N PHE A 329 2.99 14.99 12.69
CA PHE A 329 3.17 13.67 13.25
C PHE A 329 2.98 13.74 14.76
N SER A 330 2.04 12.97 15.29
CA SER A 330 1.84 12.82 16.72
C SER A 330 1.68 11.35 17.09
N ARG A 331 2.23 10.96 18.24
CA ARG A 331 2.18 9.58 18.74
C ARG A 331 1.41 9.55 20.06
N PRO A 332 0.06 9.41 20.02
CA PRO A 332 -0.77 9.47 21.23
C PRO A 332 -0.55 8.28 22.17
N ASN A 333 -0.11 7.14 21.65
CA ASN A 333 0.21 5.92 22.40
C ASN A 333 1.32 5.14 21.70
N LEU A 334 1.74 4.00 22.29
CA LEU A 334 2.82 3.18 21.72
C LEU A 334 2.51 2.72 20.30
N ASP A 335 1.26 2.39 20.02
CA ASP A 335 0.84 1.62 18.86
C ASP A 335 0.33 2.47 17.69
N THR A 336 0.17 3.80 17.91
CA THR A 336 -0.45 4.69 16.92
C THR A 336 0.44 5.88 16.61
N LEU A 337 0.69 6.12 15.33
CA LEU A 337 1.21 7.37 14.79
C LEU A 337 0.09 8.04 13.99
N GLN A 338 -0.36 9.20 14.45
CA GLN A 338 -1.30 10.04 13.69
C GLN A 338 -0.51 10.88 12.70
N TYR A 339 -0.92 10.86 11.47
CA TYR A 339 -0.38 11.67 10.39
C TYR A 339 -1.48 12.56 9.81
N GLU A 340 -1.20 13.84 9.73
CA GLU A 340 -2.03 14.82 9.05
C GLU A 340 -1.15 15.56 8.03
N VAL A 341 -1.67 15.80 6.84
CA VAL A 341 -0.98 16.55 5.80
C VAL A 341 -1.90 17.58 5.16
N THR A 342 -1.44 18.81 5.10
CA THR A 342 -2.02 19.85 4.27
C THR A 342 -1.25 19.92 2.96
N ILE A 343 -1.97 19.80 1.85
CA ILE A 343 -1.46 19.86 0.49
C ILE A 343 -1.81 21.25 -0.07
N ASP A 344 -0.80 22.02 -0.41
CA ASP A 344 -0.91 23.32 -1.09
C ASP A 344 -0.16 23.25 -2.41
N ASP A 345 -0.90 23.09 -3.49
CA ASP A 345 -0.36 23.06 -4.87
C ASP A 345 -1.35 23.75 -5.80
N PRO A 346 -1.20 25.07 -5.97
CA PRO A 346 -2.13 25.86 -6.80
C PRO A 346 -2.11 25.46 -8.27
N GLY A 347 -1.06 24.77 -8.74
CA GLY A 347 -1.01 24.21 -10.08
C GLY A 347 -1.98 23.05 -10.29
N ALA A 348 -2.20 22.22 -9.27
CA ALA A 348 -3.03 21.01 -9.35
C ALA A 348 -4.38 21.13 -8.63
N TYR A 349 -4.50 21.99 -7.62
CA TYR A 349 -5.69 22.12 -6.77
C TYR A 349 -6.21 23.53 -6.72
N THR A 350 -7.52 23.68 -6.56
CA THR A 350 -8.21 25.00 -6.54
C THR A 350 -8.06 25.73 -5.20
N ARG A 351 -7.67 25.01 -4.16
CA ARG A 351 -7.38 25.51 -2.79
C ARG A 351 -6.51 24.50 -2.04
N PRO A 352 -5.84 24.90 -0.96
CA PRO A 352 -5.24 23.95 -0.04
C PRO A 352 -6.30 23.00 0.56
N TRP A 353 -5.89 21.76 0.82
CA TRP A 353 -6.75 20.74 1.41
C TRP A 353 -5.96 19.84 2.34
N THR A 354 -6.65 19.11 3.22
CA THR A 354 -6.03 18.32 4.28
C THR A 354 -6.56 16.90 4.27
N ALA A 355 -5.66 15.96 4.46
CA ALA A 355 -5.96 14.56 4.70
C ALA A 355 -5.28 14.08 5.98
N SER A 356 -5.84 13.04 6.62
CA SER A 356 -5.27 12.48 7.84
C SER A 356 -5.57 10.99 7.97
N TRP A 357 -4.59 10.25 8.51
CA TRP A 357 -4.76 8.83 8.82
C TRP A 357 -3.80 8.39 9.93
N ALA A 358 -4.01 7.17 10.41
CA ALA A 358 -3.16 6.57 11.41
C ALA A 358 -2.30 5.46 10.82
N LEU A 359 -1.03 5.41 11.23
CA LEU A 359 -0.15 4.27 11.01
C LEU A 359 -0.05 3.46 12.31
N ARG A 360 0.17 2.15 12.17
CA ARG A 360 0.31 1.22 13.30
C ARG A 360 1.76 0.86 13.54
N TRP A 361 2.13 0.74 14.81
CA TRP A 361 3.44 0.27 15.21
C TRP A 361 3.57 -1.25 15.03
N VAL A 362 4.56 -1.66 14.28
CA VAL A 362 4.99 -3.06 14.13
C VAL A 362 6.26 -3.23 14.95
N GLY A 363 6.08 -3.61 16.21
CA GLY A 363 7.20 -3.74 17.16
C GLY A 363 7.91 -5.08 17.07
N GLY A 364 9.23 -5.07 17.23
CA GLY A 364 10.06 -6.28 17.20
C GLY A 364 10.46 -6.74 15.80
N GLU A 365 9.99 -6.06 14.76
CA GLU A 365 10.29 -6.38 13.37
C GLU A 365 11.17 -5.31 12.74
N GLU A 366 12.02 -5.72 11.80
CA GLU A 366 12.79 -4.80 10.97
C GLU A 366 11.94 -4.28 9.81
N LEU A 367 12.23 -3.04 9.37
CA LEU A 367 11.57 -2.50 8.18
C LEU A 367 11.86 -3.42 6.99
N PRO A 368 10.82 -4.00 6.34
CA PRO A 368 11.02 -4.98 5.29
C PRO A 368 11.83 -4.42 4.11
N ALA A 369 12.79 -5.19 3.64
CA ALA A 369 13.52 -4.84 2.44
C ALA A 369 12.68 -5.16 1.20
N ASN A 370 12.19 -4.14 0.54
CA ASN A 370 11.56 -4.28 -0.77
C ASN A 370 12.56 -3.91 -1.87
N PHE A 371 12.70 -4.79 -2.85
CA PHE A 371 13.47 -4.54 -4.07
C PHE A 371 12.52 -4.53 -5.25
N CYS A 372 12.24 -3.35 -5.75
CA CYS A 372 11.61 -3.22 -7.04
C CYS A 372 12.62 -3.66 -8.12
N GLN A 373 12.27 -4.66 -8.90
CA GLN A 373 13.05 -5.09 -10.05
C GLN A 373 12.32 -4.67 -11.32
N ASN A 374 13.02 -4.01 -12.21
CA ASN A 374 12.52 -3.69 -13.54
C ASN A 374 12.47 -4.98 -14.37
N ASN A 375 11.51 -5.85 -14.08
CA ASN A 375 11.23 -7.05 -14.85
C ASN A 375 10.51 -6.68 -16.16
N ARG A 376 11.14 -5.86 -16.99
CA ARG A 376 10.71 -5.76 -18.38
C ARG A 376 11.33 -6.92 -19.15
N PRO A 377 10.53 -7.73 -19.86
CA PRO A 377 11.07 -8.71 -20.80
C PRO A 377 11.83 -8.00 -21.91
#